data_4b7ac8c45c0b3848ecd805b5462187c3
#
_entry.id   4b7ac8c45c0b3848ecd805b5462187c3
#
_cell.length_a   1.000
_cell.length_b   1.000
_cell.length_c   1.000
_cell.angle_alpha   90.00
_cell.angle_beta   90.00
_cell.angle_gamma   90.00
#
_symmetry.space_group_name_H-M   'P 1'
#
loop_
_entity.id
_entity.type
_entity.pdbx_description
1 polymer ?
#
loop_
_entity_poly.entity_id
_entity_poly.type
_entity_poly.pdbx_seq_one_letter_code
_entity_poly.pdbx_strand_id
1 'polypeptide(L)'
;GRARGAQWLLGLSSACLLVLQFTPLTEALLYPLEQRFPRLDPLPAHVDGIVLLGGAQRPVMTHAYGQPSLNAAAESLTSFSALARRYPQARLVFTGGTGDPLNQHLSEAETVRLFLREQGLDPAQVLYEERSRNTYENAALTKPLARPKAGERWLVIGSAASIPRAMGVFRKVGWNVTAYPCDYNANHW
;
A
#
# COMPACT_ATOMS: atom_id res chain seq x y z
N GLY A 1 40.83 -7.70 -26.72
CA GLY A 1 40.39 -8.05 -25.36
C GLY A 1 39.14 -7.35 -24.89
N ARG A 2 39.04 -5.98 -24.93
CA ARG A 2 37.96 -5.20 -24.36
C ARG A 2 36.60 -5.43 -25.03
N ALA A 3 36.55 -5.55 -26.36
CA ALA A 3 35.32 -5.78 -27.11
C ALA A 3 34.67 -7.15 -26.80
N ARG A 4 35.49 -8.22 -26.64
CA ARG A 4 35.02 -9.54 -26.26
C ARG A 4 34.42 -9.54 -24.84
N GLY A 5 35.07 -8.85 -23.89
CA GLY A 5 34.54 -8.69 -22.54
C GLY A 5 33.15 -7.96 -22.50
N ALA A 6 33.01 -6.91 -23.29
CA ALA A 6 31.74 -6.18 -23.41
C ALA A 6 30.62 -7.06 -24.02
N GLN A 7 30.93 -7.87 -25.02
CA GLN A 7 29.98 -8.83 -25.63
C GLN A 7 29.50 -9.90 -24.62
N TRP A 8 30.42 -10.44 -23.80
CA TRP A 8 30.07 -11.38 -22.74
C TRP A 8 29.20 -10.76 -21.66
N LEU A 9 29.49 -9.52 -21.25
CA LEU A 9 28.66 -8.79 -20.27
C LEU A 9 27.28 -8.51 -20.81
N LEU A 10 27.17 -8.08 -22.06
CA LEU A 10 25.87 -7.87 -22.72
C LEU A 10 25.07 -9.18 -22.83
N GLY A 11 25.72 -10.27 -23.25
CA GLY A 11 25.09 -11.58 -23.33
C GLY A 11 24.58 -12.07 -21.97
N LEU A 12 25.39 -11.94 -20.92
CA LEU A 12 25.00 -12.32 -19.57
C LEU A 12 23.85 -11.47 -19.04
N SER A 13 23.91 -10.15 -19.24
CA SER A 13 22.83 -9.24 -18.82
C SER A 13 21.53 -9.56 -19.53
N SER A 14 21.59 -9.82 -20.84
CA SER A 14 20.39 -10.21 -21.62
C SER A 14 19.84 -11.55 -21.14
N ALA A 15 20.69 -12.55 -20.89
CA ALA A 15 20.28 -13.84 -20.35
C ALA A 15 19.62 -13.69 -18.96
N CYS A 16 20.20 -12.88 -18.06
CA CYS A 16 19.60 -12.57 -16.76
C CYS A 16 18.20 -11.95 -16.90
N LEU A 17 18.04 -10.97 -17.78
CA LEU A 17 16.75 -10.34 -18.04
C LEU A 17 15.72 -11.33 -18.57
N LEU A 18 16.13 -12.21 -19.50
CA LEU A 18 15.25 -13.25 -20.02
C LEU A 18 14.83 -14.24 -18.92
N VAL A 19 15.76 -14.68 -18.08
CA VAL A 19 15.46 -15.55 -16.94
C VAL A 19 14.46 -14.90 -16.01
N LEU A 20 14.65 -13.63 -15.63
CA LEU A 20 13.73 -12.90 -14.76
C LEU A 20 12.34 -12.71 -15.40
N GLN A 21 12.29 -12.55 -16.73
CA GLN A 21 11.04 -12.32 -17.45
C GLN A 21 10.22 -13.60 -17.66
N PHE A 22 10.88 -14.73 -17.94
CA PHE A 22 10.22 -15.97 -18.35
C PHE A 22 10.21 -17.07 -17.28
N THR A 23 10.76 -16.79 -16.10
CA THR A 23 10.71 -17.75 -14.98
C THR A 23 9.91 -17.19 -13.81
N PRO A 24 9.30 -18.04 -12.98
CA PRO A 24 8.57 -17.62 -11.79
C PRO A 24 9.51 -17.18 -10.63
N LEU A 25 10.77 -16.85 -10.94
CA LEU A 25 11.77 -16.49 -9.92
C LEU A 25 11.33 -15.27 -9.09
N THR A 26 10.74 -14.27 -9.74
CA THR A 26 10.25 -13.08 -9.04
C THR A 26 9.13 -13.43 -8.06
N GLU A 27 8.19 -14.28 -8.48
CA GLU A 27 7.10 -14.77 -7.62
C GLU A 27 7.65 -15.63 -6.48
N ALA A 28 8.59 -16.53 -6.76
CA ALA A 28 9.24 -17.35 -5.73
C ALA A 28 9.98 -16.53 -4.67
N LEU A 29 10.57 -15.38 -5.04
CA LEU A 29 11.22 -14.46 -4.12
C LEU A 29 10.21 -13.61 -3.32
N LEU A 30 9.08 -13.24 -3.91
CA LEU A 30 8.03 -12.47 -3.25
C LEU A 30 7.19 -13.33 -2.31
N TYR A 31 6.94 -14.58 -2.65
CA TYR A 31 6.08 -15.48 -1.91
C TYR A 31 6.34 -15.52 -0.39
N PRO A 32 7.59 -15.72 0.10
CA PRO A 32 7.83 -15.76 1.55
C PRO A 32 7.59 -14.42 2.26
N LEU A 33 7.67 -13.29 1.54
CA LEU A 33 7.32 -11.98 2.10
C LEU A 33 5.81 -11.82 2.23
N GLU A 34 5.06 -12.21 1.21
CA GLU A 34 3.61 -12.08 1.15
C GLU A 34 2.91 -13.04 2.13
N GLN A 35 3.51 -14.22 2.37
CA GLN A 35 2.99 -15.20 3.35
C GLN A 35 3.31 -14.86 4.80
N ARG A 36 4.16 -13.87 5.06
CA ARG A 36 4.55 -13.50 6.42
C ARG A 36 3.39 -12.97 7.27
N PHE A 37 2.42 -12.34 6.63
CA PHE A 37 1.17 -11.89 7.23
C PHE A 37 0.02 -12.47 6.43
N PRO A 38 -0.60 -13.57 6.91
CA PRO A 38 -1.67 -14.22 6.17
C PRO A 38 -2.92 -13.33 6.11
N ARG A 39 -3.76 -13.62 5.13
CA ARG A 39 -5.09 -13.01 5.04
C ARG A 39 -5.84 -13.18 6.36
N LEU A 40 -6.46 -12.09 6.79
CA LEU A 40 -7.25 -12.09 8.03
C LEU A 40 -8.61 -12.75 7.79
N ASP A 41 -8.73 -14.00 8.24
CA ASP A 41 -9.96 -14.80 8.13
C ASP A 41 -10.10 -15.70 9.38
N PRO A 42 -11.21 -15.62 10.14
CA PRO A 42 -12.32 -14.68 9.97
C PRO A 42 -11.96 -13.24 10.31
N LEU A 43 -12.69 -12.29 9.69
CA LEU A 43 -12.56 -10.88 10.04
C LEU A 43 -13.03 -10.64 11.49
N PRO A 44 -12.36 -9.75 12.25
CA PRO A 44 -12.78 -9.41 13.61
C PRO A 44 -14.22 -8.91 13.67
N ALA A 45 -14.93 -9.23 14.75
CA ALA A 45 -16.30 -8.73 14.97
C ALA A 45 -16.34 -7.20 15.15
N HIS A 46 -15.27 -6.61 15.68
CA HIS A 46 -15.16 -5.17 15.92
C HIS A 46 -13.77 -4.66 15.53
N VAL A 47 -13.76 -3.46 14.92
CA VAL A 47 -12.55 -2.71 14.52
C VAL A 47 -12.78 -1.24 14.86
N ASP A 48 -11.83 -0.63 15.58
CA ASP A 48 -11.90 0.78 16.01
C ASP A 48 -11.36 1.75 14.97
N GLY A 49 -10.47 1.26 14.11
CA GLY A 49 -9.90 2.09 13.04
C GLY A 49 -9.25 1.29 11.92
N ILE A 50 -9.22 1.91 10.76
CA ILE A 50 -8.70 1.32 9.52
C ILE A 50 -7.76 2.34 8.89
N VAL A 51 -6.51 1.95 8.66
CA VAL A 51 -5.49 2.75 7.98
C VAL A 51 -5.25 2.18 6.60
N LEU A 52 -5.46 2.97 5.57
CA LEU A 52 -5.05 2.67 4.20
C LEU A 52 -3.69 3.30 3.94
N LEU A 53 -2.71 2.47 3.58
CA LEU A 53 -1.40 2.94 3.11
C LEU A 53 -1.48 3.36 1.65
N GLY A 54 -0.85 4.48 1.31
CA GLY A 54 -0.65 4.92 -0.06
C GLY A 54 0.24 3.98 -0.87
N GLY A 55 0.29 4.23 -2.19
CA GLY A 55 1.09 3.47 -3.15
C GLY A 55 0.30 2.87 -4.30
N ALA A 56 -1.03 2.83 -4.23
CA ALA A 56 -1.90 2.41 -5.35
C ALA A 56 -2.29 3.56 -6.28
N GLN A 57 -2.15 4.78 -5.83
CA GLN A 57 -2.62 5.98 -6.50
C GLN A 57 -1.64 6.45 -7.57
N ARG A 58 -2.18 7.07 -8.62
CA ARG A 58 -1.42 7.74 -9.69
C ARG A 58 -1.83 9.22 -9.77
N PRO A 59 -1.31 10.08 -8.87
CA PRO A 59 -1.78 11.47 -8.73
C PRO A 59 -1.68 12.28 -10.02
N VAL A 60 -0.59 12.12 -10.77
CA VAL A 60 -0.38 12.81 -12.06
C VAL A 60 -1.49 12.49 -13.06
N MET A 61 -1.86 11.21 -13.17
CA MET A 61 -2.93 10.78 -14.07
C MET A 61 -4.31 11.21 -13.56
N THR A 62 -4.52 11.13 -12.24
CA THR A 62 -5.76 11.62 -11.61
C THR A 62 -5.95 13.11 -11.89
N HIS A 63 -4.92 13.92 -11.71
CA HIS A 63 -4.98 15.35 -11.98
C HIS A 63 -5.23 15.65 -13.45
N ALA A 64 -4.54 14.93 -14.36
CA ALA A 64 -4.64 15.15 -15.80
C ALA A 64 -6.03 14.81 -16.36
N TYR A 65 -6.71 13.79 -15.84
CA TYR A 65 -7.96 13.26 -16.39
C TYR A 65 -9.19 13.52 -15.51
N GLY A 66 -9.03 14.05 -14.30
CA GLY A 66 -10.13 14.37 -13.39
C GLY A 66 -10.89 13.15 -12.85
N GLN A 67 -10.31 11.96 -12.94
CA GLN A 67 -10.87 10.70 -12.47
C GLN A 67 -9.83 9.90 -11.67
N PRO A 68 -10.23 9.02 -10.73
CA PRO A 68 -9.27 8.26 -9.95
C PRO A 68 -8.46 7.32 -10.86
N SER A 69 -7.16 7.49 -10.89
CA SER A 69 -6.24 6.63 -11.61
C SER A 69 -5.41 5.80 -10.64
N LEU A 70 -5.44 4.48 -10.81
CA LEU A 70 -4.82 3.50 -9.93
C LEU A 70 -3.80 2.66 -10.70
N ASN A 71 -2.85 2.09 -9.98
CA ASN A 71 -1.90 1.10 -10.50
C ASN A 71 -2.39 -0.33 -10.16
N ALA A 72 -1.53 -1.33 -10.33
CA ALA A 72 -1.84 -2.73 -10.08
C ALA A 72 -2.23 -3.03 -8.61
N ALA A 73 -1.89 -2.15 -7.66
CA ALA A 73 -2.23 -2.31 -6.23
C ALA A 73 -3.63 -1.74 -5.86
N ALA A 74 -4.54 -1.68 -6.82
CA ALA A 74 -5.89 -1.13 -6.64
C ALA A 74 -6.76 -1.89 -5.62
N GLU A 75 -6.43 -3.16 -5.34
CA GLU A 75 -7.17 -3.97 -4.36
C GLU A 75 -7.17 -3.37 -2.97
N SER A 76 -6.14 -2.59 -2.61
CA SER A 76 -6.05 -1.90 -1.32
C SER A 76 -7.19 -0.89 -1.13
N LEU A 77 -7.57 -0.13 -2.17
CA LEU A 77 -8.69 0.81 -2.12
C LEU A 77 -10.04 0.11 -2.10
N THR A 78 -10.20 -0.95 -2.89
CA THR A 78 -11.44 -1.75 -2.88
C THR A 78 -11.64 -2.43 -1.54
N SER A 79 -10.58 -2.98 -0.95
CA SER A 79 -10.58 -3.55 0.41
C SER A 79 -10.92 -2.50 1.47
N PHE A 80 -10.34 -1.30 1.37
CA PHE A 80 -10.64 -0.19 2.28
C PHE A 80 -12.13 0.19 2.22
N SER A 81 -12.69 0.31 1.01
CA SER A 81 -14.11 0.62 0.83
C SER A 81 -15.03 -0.47 1.38
N ALA A 82 -14.68 -1.74 1.18
CA ALA A 82 -15.43 -2.87 1.71
C ALA A 82 -15.40 -2.90 3.24
N LEU A 83 -14.23 -2.67 3.85
CA LEU A 83 -14.08 -2.63 5.30
C LEU A 83 -14.75 -1.40 5.91
N ALA A 84 -14.73 -0.24 5.26
CA ALA A 84 -15.45 0.96 5.70
C ALA A 84 -16.95 0.70 5.80
N ARG A 85 -17.55 0.01 4.83
CA ARG A 85 -18.98 -0.38 4.87
C ARG A 85 -19.26 -1.43 5.95
N ARG A 86 -18.33 -2.37 6.17
CA ARG A 86 -18.48 -3.43 7.18
C ARG A 86 -18.36 -2.90 8.59
N TYR A 87 -17.54 -1.89 8.82
CA TYR A 87 -17.26 -1.29 10.12
C TYR A 87 -17.60 0.21 10.11
N PRO A 88 -18.88 0.60 10.03
CA PRO A 88 -19.29 1.99 9.85
C PRO A 88 -18.93 2.89 11.04
N GLN A 89 -18.57 2.32 12.19
CA GLN A 89 -18.11 3.04 13.38
C GLN A 89 -16.59 3.18 13.46
N ALA A 90 -15.85 2.50 12.58
CA ALA A 90 -14.39 2.58 12.58
C ALA A 90 -13.91 3.95 12.08
N ARG A 91 -12.88 4.47 12.71
CA ARG A 91 -12.18 5.67 12.21
C ARG A 91 -11.40 5.32 10.95
N LEU A 92 -11.68 6.02 9.89
CA LEU A 92 -11.02 5.81 8.60
C LEU A 92 -9.85 6.77 8.44
N VAL A 93 -8.71 6.26 8.05
CA VAL A 93 -7.48 7.04 7.87
C VAL A 93 -6.81 6.63 6.58
N PHE A 94 -6.44 7.60 5.77
CA PHE A 94 -5.52 7.44 4.66
C PHE A 94 -4.18 8.06 5.03
N THR A 95 -3.09 7.40 4.67
CA THR A 95 -1.74 7.93 4.83
C THR A 95 -0.92 7.67 3.58
N GLY A 96 -0.46 8.75 2.98
CA GLY A 96 0.34 8.73 1.77
C GLY A 96 0.44 10.15 1.21
N GLY A 97 1.63 10.69 1.19
CA GLY A 97 1.90 11.99 0.58
C GLY A 97 2.29 11.85 -0.87
N THR A 98 3.39 12.42 -1.24
CA THR A 98 4.00 12.21 -2.55
C THR A 98 5.44 11.75 -2.42
N GLY A 99 5.73 10.59 -2.98
CA GLY A 99 7.09 10.09 -3.14
C GLY A 99 7.77 10.61 -4.41
N ASP A 100 7.05 11.39 -5.24
CA ASP A 100 7.57 11.94 -6.49
C ASP A 100 8.26 13.29 -6.25
N PRO A 101 9.58 13.39 -6.42
CA PRO A 101 10.31 14.66 -6.24
C PRO A 101 9.91 15.77 -7.22
N LEU A 102 9.36 15.40 -8.37
CA LEU A 102 9.01 16.34 -9.44
C LEU A 102 7.58 16.89 -9.30
N ASN A 103 6.68 16.16 -8.63
CA ASN A 103 5.26 16.47 -8.54
C ASN A 103 4.80 16.56 -7.08
N GLN A 104 5.58 17.20 -6.21
CA GLN A 104 5.30 17.30 -4.77
C GLN A 104 4.00 18.05 -4.43
N HIS A 105 3.40 18.77 -5.36
CA HIS A 105 2.12 19.45 -5.20
C HIS A 105 0.91 18.54 -5.45
N LEU A 106 1.12 17.32 -5.97
CA LEU A 106 0.06 16.36 -6.24
C LEU A 106 0.02 15.31 -5.14
N SER A 107 -1.09 15.25 -4.41
CA SER A 107 -1.28 14.29 -3.32
C SER A 107 -1.98 13.02 -3.78
N GLU A 108 -1.53 11.87 -3.28
CA GLU A 108 -2.23 10.60 -3.43
C GLU A 108 -3.65 10.65 -2.83
N ALA A 109 -3.86 11.49 -1.82
CA ALA A 109 -5.14 11.66 -1.14
C ALA A 109 -6.26 12.18 -2.06
N GLU A 110 -5.93 13.00 -3.07
CA GLU A 110 -6.94 13.45 -4.04
C GLU A 110 -7.51 12.28 -4.83
N THR A 111 -6.66 11.36 -5.27
CA THR A 111 -7.10 10.13 -5.94
C THR A 111 -8.03 9.31 -5.02
N VAL A 112 -7.69 9.21 -3.73
CA VAL A 112 -8.52 8.48 -2.75
C VAL A 112 -9.86 9.18 -2.55
N ARG A 113 -9.89 10.51 -2.42
CA ARG A 113 -11.15 11.27 -2.27
C ARG A 113 -12.09 11.07 -3.47
N LEU A 114 -11.56 11.14 -4.69
CA LEU A 114 -12.34 10.90 -5.91
C LEU A 114 -12.85 9.46 -5.96
N PHE A 115 -11.97 8.48 -5.70
CA PHE A 115 -12.34 7.07 -5.68
C PHE A 115 -13.46 6.78 -4.68
N LEU A 116 -13.35 7.26 -3.44
CA LEU A 116 -14.36 7.03 -2.40
C LEU A 116 -15.70 7.64 -2.79
N ARG A 117 -15.70 8.84 -3.40
CA ARG A 117 -16.93 9.48 -3.89
C ARG A 117 -17.62 8.64 -4.96
N GLU A 118 -16.87 8.11 -5.92
CA GLU A 118 -17.41 7.21 -6.95
C GLU A 118 -17.93 5.89 -6.36
N GLN A 119 -17.34 5.44 -5.24
CA GLN A 119 -17.82 4.27 -4.51
C GLN A 119 -19.02 4.57 -3.59
N GLY A 120 -19.56 5.80 -3.58
CA GLY A 120 -20.67 6.20 -2.72
C GLY A 120 -20.30 6.30 -1.23
N LEU A 121 -19.02 6.48 -0.92
CA LEU A 121 -18.52 6.78 0.42
C LEU A 121 -18.21 8.27 0.55
N ASP A 122 -18.53 8.85 1.70
CA ASP A 122 -18.22 10.25 1.97
C ASP A 122 -16.73 10.43 2.31
N PRO A 123 -15.94 11.10 1.44
CA PRO A 123 -14.53 11.34 1.71
C PRO A 123 -14.26 12.17 2.97
N ALA A 124 -15.25 12.97 3.44
CA ALA A 124 -15.09 13.77 4.65
C ALA A 124 -15.01 12.93 5.93
N GLN A 125 -15.42 11.67 5.90
CA GLN A 125 -15.31 10.73 7.01
C GLN A 125 -13.91 10.16 7.18
N VAL A 126 -13.00 10.41 6.23
CA VAL A 126 -11.62 9.90 6.26
C VAL A 126 -10.67 10.98 6.73
N LEU A 127 -9.79 10.65 7.66
CA LEU A 127 -8.67 11.48 8.04
C LEU A 127 -7.53 11.28 7.04
N TYR A 128 -7.00 12.36 6.48
CA TYR A 128 -5.93 12.30 5.47
C TYR A 128 -4.60 12.78 6.06
N GLU A 129 -3.59 11.92 6.04
CA GLU A 129 -2.20 12.29 6.24
C GLU A 129 -1.53 12.36 4.86
N GLU A 130 -1.08 13.55 4.46
CA GLU A 130 -0.65 13.86 3.08
C GLU A 130 0.82 14.34 3.01
N ARG A 131 1.57 14.27 4.12
CA ARG A 131 2.92 14.84 4.22
C ARG A 131 4.03 13.79 4.20
N SER A 132 3.67 12.54 4.40
CA SER A 132 4.62 11.43 4.44
C SER A 132 5.27 11.18 3.07
N ARG A 133 6.56 10.84 3.08
CA ARG A 133 7.38 10.54 1.90
C ARG A 133 7.86 9.09 1.88
N ASN A 134 7.61 8.37 2.95
CA ASN A 134 8.04 6.98 3.11
C ASN A 134 7.21 6.27 4.19
N THR A 135 7.34 4.95 4.28
CA THR A 135 6.56 4.12 5.21
C THR A 135 6.76 4.50 6.69
N TYR A 136 7.94 4.98 7.08
CA TYR A 136 8.17 5.43 8.46
C TYR A 136 7.36 6.69 8.77
N GLU A 137 7.41 7.65 7.88
CA GLU A 137 6.64 8.89 8.02
C GLU A 137 5.13 8.61 7.98
N ASN A 138 4.66 7.64 7.17
CA ASN A 138 3.27 7.21 7.20
C ASN A 138 2.83 6.88 8.63
N ALA A 139 3.52 5.99 9.34
CA ALA A 139 3.12 5.61 10.68
C ALA A 139 3.33 6.74 11.71
N ALA A 140 4.47 7.44 11.62
CA ALA A 140 4.85 8.48 12.59
C ALA A 140 3.93 9.72 12.55
N LEU A 141 3.50 10.12 11.34
CA LEU A 141 2.60 11.27 11.15
C LEU A 141 1.12 10.89 11.32
N THR A 142 0.76 9.65 10.99
CA THR A 142 -0.62 9.19 11.11
C THR A 142 -1.02 8.92 12.57
N LYS A 143 -0.12 8.39 13.39
CA LYS A 143 -0.43 8.07 14.79
C LYS A 143 -0.98 9.27 15.59
N PRO A 144 -0.36 10.47 15.58
CA PRO A 144 -0.89 11.64 16.28
C PRO A 144 -2.20 12.16 15.67
N LEU A 145 -2.44 11.95 14.37
CA LEU A 145 -3.68 12.30 13.69
C LEU A 145 -4.82 11.35 14.09
N ALA A 146 -4.57 10.05 14.04
CA ALA A 146 -5.53 9.00 14.38
C ALA A 146 -5.83 8.90 15.88
N ARG A 147 -4.87 9.30 16.75
CA ARG A 147 -4.99 9.27 18.23
C ARG A 147 -5.51 7.93 18.76
N PRO A 148 -4.83 6.81 18.44
CA PRO A 148 -5.27 5.50 18.89
C PRO A 148 -5.20 5.40 20.43
N LYS A 149 -6.24 4.80 21.02
CA LYS A 149 -6.30 4.53 22.46
C LYS A 149 -5.76 3.13 22.76
N ALA A 150 -5.34 2.91 23.99
CA ALA A 150 -4.94 1.59 24.45
C ALA A 150 -6.11 0.61 24.34
N GLY A 151 -5.86 -0.60 23.83
CA GLY A 151 -6.87 -1.63 23.63
C GLY A 151 -7.69 -1.54 22.34
N GLU A 152 -7.59 -0.44 21.59
CA GLU A 152 -8.25 -0.31 20.29
C GLU A 152 -7.63 -1.26 19.25
N ARG A 153 -8.49 -1.83 18.42
CA ARG A 153 -8.12 -2.69 17.30
C ARG A 153 -8.08 -1.90 16.00
N TRP A 154 -6.88 -1.77 15.45
CA TRP A 154 -6.63 -1.08 14.20
C TRP A 154 -6.20 -2.04 13.10
N LEU A 155 -6.75 -1.90 11.90
CA LEU A 155 -6.29 -2.59 10.70
C LEU A 155 -5.40 -1.66 9.88
N VAL A 156 -4.34 -2.22 9.29
CA VAL A 156 -3.50 -1.53 8.31
C VAL A 156 -3.56 -2.29 6.99
N ILE A 157 -4.09 -1.62 5.97
CA ILE A 157 -4.26 -2.15 4.61
C ILE A 157 -3.08 -1.73 3.75
N GLY A 158 -2.53 -2.67 3.02
CA GLY A 158 -1.46 -2.43 2.03
C GLY A 158 -1.12 -3.70 1.27
N SER A 159 -0.29 -3.58 0.24
CA SER A 159 0.11 -4.73 -0.56
C SER A 159 0.84 -5.77 0.29
N ALA A 160 0.57 -7.06 0.06
CA ALA A 160 1.11 -8.17 0.83
C ALA A 160 2.64 -8.12 0.93
N ALA A 161 3.33 -7.78 -0.16
CA ALA A 161 4.78 -7.63 -0.20
C ALA A 161 5.30 -6.47 0.67
N SER A 162 4.53 -5.40 0.88
CA SER A 162 4.95 -4.21 1.64
C SER A 162 4.55 -4.26 3.12
N ILE A 163 3.52 -5.02 3.47
CA ILE A 163 2.98 -5.14 4.83
C ILE A 163 4.05 -5.52 5.88
N PRO A 164 4.99 -6.45 5.64
CA PRO A 164 6.01 -6.77 6.62
C PRO A 164 6.83 -5.57 7.08
N ARG A 165 7.20 -4.69 6.13
CA ARG A 165 7.89 -3.42 6.41
C ARG A 165 7.00 -2.47 7.20
N ALA A 166 5.74 -2.30 6.79
CA ALA A 166 4.79 -1.44 7.48
C ALA A 166 4.57 -1.87 8.93
N MET A 167 4.33 -3.15 9.17
CA MET A 167 4.13 -3.69 10.53
C MET A 167 5.34 -3.46 11.43
N GLY A 168 6.56 -3.59 10.90
CA GLY A 168 7.80 -3.25 11.63
C GLY A 168 7.85 -1.78 12.04
N VAL A 169 7.43 -0.89 11.14
CA VAL A 169 7.41 0.56 11.40
C VAL A 169 6.32 0.95 12.40
N PHE A 170 5.08 0.46 12.24
CA PHE A 170 4.00 0.74 13.18
C PHE A 170 4.36 0.29 14.60
N ARG A 171 5.01 -0.89 14.73
CA ARG A 171 5.55 -1.36 16.03
C ARG A 171 6.61 -0.41 16.57
N LYS A 172 7.54 0.07 15.72
CA LYS A 172 8.61 0.99 16.12
C LYS A 172 8.09 2.32 16.66
N VAL A 173 6.99 2.84 16.11
CA VAL A 173 6.34 4.06 16.61
C VAL A 173 5.41 3.79 17.81
N GLY A 174 5.36 2.55 18.31
CA GLY A 174 4.53 2.16 19.45
C GLY A 174 3.03 2.16 19.15
N TRP A 175 2.64 1.83 17.91
CA TRP A 175 1.24 1.66 17.53
C TRP A 175 0.98 0.20 17.18
N ASN A 176 0.26 -0.49 18.05
CA ASN A 176 -0.11 -1.88 17.82
C ASN A 176 -1.28 -1.96 16.85
N VAL A 177 -1.04 -2.58 15.70
CA VAL A 177 -2.01 -2.71 14.61
C VAL A 177 -2.03 -4.14 14.09
N THR A 178 -3.11 -4.52 13.42
CA THR A 178 -3.27 -5.81 12.74
C THR A 178 -3.09 -5.60 11.24
N ALA A 179 -2.29 -6.43 10.60
CA ALA A 179 -2.09 -6.40 9.16
C ALA A 179 -3.35 -6.85 8.41
N TYR A 180 -3.69 -6.13 7.34
CA TYR A 180 -4.67 -6.55 6.34
C TYR A 180 -4.00 -6.51 4.96
N PRO A 181 -3.27 -7.58 4.58
CA PRO A 181 -2.62 -7.66 3.29
C PRO A 181 -3.62 -7.85 2.15
N CYS A 182 -3.33 -7.23 1.02
CA CYS A 182 -4.02 -7.36 -0.26
C CYS A 182 -3.00 -7.24 -1.39
N ASP A 183 -3.42 -7.20 -2.64
CA ASP A 183 -2.52 -7.08 -3.80
C ASP A 183 -1.41 -8.15 -3.77
N TYR A 184 -1.80 -9.40 -3.64
CA TYR A 184 -0.87 -10.53 -3.73
C TYR A 184 -0.41 -10.72 -5.17
N ASN A 185 0.91 -10.86 -5.36
CA ASN A 185 1.53 -11.03 -6.67
C ASN A 185 2.17 -12.41 -6.86
N ALA A 186 2.34 -13.17 -5.79
CA ALA A 186 2.93 -14.50 -5.84
C ALA A 186 1.88 -15.58 -5.57
N ASN A 187 1.82 -16.59 -6.47
CA ASN A 187 0.97 -17.76 -6.30
C ASN A 187 1.72 -18.91 -5.62
N HIS A 188 0.96 -19.77 -4.97
CA HIS A 188 1.44 -21.08 -4.54
C HIS A 188 1.38 -22.03 -5.76
N TRP A 189 2.53 -22.58 -6.13
CA TRP A 189 2.65 -23.63 -7.16
C TRP A 189 2.41 -25.00 -6.57
#